data_60d8e239a30d430049b1f4bde8f77047
#
_entry.id   60d8e239a30d430049b1f4bde8f77047
#
_cell.length_a   1.000
_cell.length_b   1.000
_cell.length_c   1.000
_cell.angle_alpha   90.00
_cell.angle_beta   90.00
_cell.angle_gamma   90.00
#
_symmetry.space_group_name_H-M   'P 1'
#
loop_
_entity.id
_entity.type
_entity.pdbx_description
1 polymer ?
#
loop_
_entity_poly.entity_id
_entity_poly.type
_entity_poly.pdbx_seq_one_letter_code
_entity_poly.pdbx_strand_id
1 'polypeptide(L)'
;MSEFSECLSYFIKEGKTDTALLEERTGVPCSVIASFLKGKELPEQSVFRILLRELPLTVEEERILSHCYYVSSVGEWTYRRRSYMQQQLSALVQMIPRDTARLDCNSIEPADFHTLPKEGIQLYRGPFAVEGVLHQILSEELSTQERPMVCTNAILRQGMLQRILLGMYLSAGGRLELRHVLPFTKDTKTELNNLEALFGVLPFCIAPGCAYHPWFYYSTAPLYADASTPFSFYLYTNQRLLWFTDNLETAALISNDDLLAAYRERFDQAVKLSKPLIHRAPSAEQMINASASFYASAEPYQTYSLELQPCLGPFLTKEMMERVVNLEEDGTEELAHALYEYYQTTTPRMTKITSICWERGLDLFIDEGRLCAFPPVYARAFDQRDRLELLQRFHQSVMDGKSLLYFVNESRFPFAEVFSLHCQGEKKASFEVHDRVTQLYASILFEEQSLCGALYDFIQSMPDGEWVYSKEESLAILERGVARCEQLVLLDSEHRSEPSQAVAAE
;
A
#
# COMPACT_ATOMS: atom_id res chain seq x y z
N MET A 1 -2.99 -13.91 34.46
CA MET A 1 -2.20 -14.62 33.44
C MET A 1 -2.45 -13.90 32.13
N SER A 2 -1.49 -13.86 31.22
CA SER A 2 -1.73 -13.28 29.88
C SER A 2 -2.52 -14.29 29.05
N GLU A 3 -3.27 -13.82 28.05
CA GLU A 3 -3.98 -14.69 27.10
C GLU A 3 -3.04 -15.71 26.46
N PHE A 4 -1.82 -15.29 26.14
CA PHE A 4 -0.80 -16.20 25.63
C PHE A 4 -0.48 -17.34 26.59
N SER A 5 -0.30 -17.06 27.89
CA SER A 5 0.05 -18.09 28.86
C SER A 5 -1.06 -19.12 29.07
N GLU A 6 -2.31 -18.69 28.96
CA GLU A 6 -3.49 -19.55 29.02
C GLU A 6 -3.60 -20.43 27.77
N CYS A 7 -3.46 -19.85 26.59
CA CYS A 7 -3.43 -20.55 25.31
C CYS A 7 -2.30 -21.57 25.25
N LEU A 8 -1.07 -21.17 25.58
CA LEU A 8 0.08 -22.06 25.58
C LEU A 8 -0.10 -23.24 26.55
N SER A 9 -0.61 -22.95 27.75
CA SER A 9 -0.90 -23.99 28.74
C SER A 9 -1.96 -25.01 28.26
N TYR A 10 -2.97 -24.51 27.55
CA TYR A 10 -4.01 -25.34 26.95
C TYR A 10 -3.43 -26.27 25.88
N PHE A 11 -2.69 -25.75 24.92
CA PHE A 11 -2.16 -26.54 23.80
C PHE A 11 -1.07 -27.53 24.24
N ILE A 12 -0.26 -27.22 25.25
CA ILE A 12 0.70 -28.19 25.82
C ILE A 12 -0.04 -29.38 26.46
N LYS A 13 -1.14 -29.12 27.19
CA LYS A 13 -1.93 -30.18 27.81
C LYS A 13 -2.66 -31.04 26.78
N GLU A 14 -3.34 -30.43 25.83
CA GLU A 14 -4.07 -31.13 24.77
C GLU A 14 -3.13 -31.91 23.84
N GLY A 15 -1.99 -31.33 23.49
CA GLY A 15 -0.94 -31.97 22.67
C GLY A 15 -0.18 -33.07 23.38
N LYS A 16 -0.52 -33.39 24.66
CA LYS A 16 0.18 -34.37 25.50
C LYS A 16 1.69 -34.19 25.53
N THR A 17 2.11 -32.92 25.41
CA THR A 17 3.51 -32.50 25.46
C THR A 17 3.81 -32.03 26.87
N ASP A 18 4.99 -32.33 27.40
CA ASP A 18 5.46 -31.78 28.66
C ASP A 18 6.63 -30.82 28.46
N THR A 19 6.96 -30.09 29.50
CA THR A 19 8.05 -29.10 29.44
C THR A 19 9.42 -29.72 29.19
N ALA A 20 9.64 -30.97 29.60
CA ALA A 20 10.90 -31.67 29.40
C ALA A 20 11.09 -32.07 27.92
N LEU A 21 10.03 -32.57 27.29
CA LEU A 21 10.03 -32.88 25.87
C LEU A 21 10.18 -31.60 25.00
N LEU A 22 9.57 -30.50 25.44
CA LEU A 22 9.76 -29.19 24.77
C LEU A 22 11.20 -28.69 24.93
N GLU A 23 11.82 -28.81 26.10
CA GLU A 23 13.24 -28.48 26.29
C GLU A 23 14.12 -29.28 25.33
N GLU A 24 13.90 -30.60 25.23
CA GLU A 24 14.65 -31.48 24.32
C GLU A 24 14.54 -31.03 22.85
N ARG A 25 13.33 -30.64 22.40
CA ARG A 25 13.06 -30.27 21.00
C ARG A 25 13.48 -28.84 20.68
N THR A 26 13.26 -27.91 21.60
CA THR A 26 13.45 -26.47 21.35
C THR A 26 14.79 -25.96 21.85
N GLY A 27 15.46 -26.67 22.75
CA GLY A 27 16.64 -26.17 23.46
C GLY A 27 16.34 -25.08 24.51
N VAL A 28 15.05 -24.76 24.72
CA VAL A 28 14.63 -23.75 25.72
C VAL A 28 14.49 -24.41 27.08
N PRO A 29 15.21 -23.94 28.13
CA PRO A 29 15.16 -24.56 29.44
C PRO A 29 13.75 -24.69 30.04
N CYS A 30 13.43 -25.81 30.69
CA CYS A 30 12.15 -26.01 31.36
C CYS A 30 11.74 -24.87 32.30
N SER A 31 12.72 -24.26 33.00
CA SER A 31 12.47 -23.14 33.90
C SER A 31 11.95 -21.90 33.18
N VAL A 32 12.45 -21.67 31.95
CA VAL A 32 12.02 -20.57 31.06
C VAL A 32 10.64 -20.86 30.50
N ILE A 33 10.39 -22.07 29.99
CA ILE A 33 9.05 -22.49 29.52
C ILE A 33 8.03 -22.35 30.66
N ALA A 34 8.40 -22.77 31.88
CA ALA A 34 7.55 -22.62 33.06
C ALA A 34 7.25 -21.16 33.42
N SER A 35 8.15 -20.22 33.12
CA SER A 35 7.88 -18.78 33.30
C SER A 35 6.85 -18.26 32.30
N PHE A 36 6.89 -18.73 31.04
CA PHE A 36 5.89 -18.43 30.02
C PHE A 36 4.51 -18.94 30.40
N LEU A 37 4.42 -20.20 30.85
CA LEU A 37 3.18 -20.83 31.31
C LEU A 37 2.53 -20.12 32.50
N LYS A 38 3.36 -19.53 33.38
CA LYS A 38 2.88 -18.74 34.52
C LYS A 38 2.56 -17.29 34.16
N GLY A 39 2.79 -16.86 32.90
CA GLY A 39 2.59 -15.51 32.45
C GLY A 39 3.52 -14.48 33.09
N LYS A 40 4.68 -14.91 33.59
CA LYS A 40 5.68 -14.02 34.18
C LYS A 40 6.48 -13.28 33.11
N GLU A 41 6.72 -13.95 32.00
CA GLU A 41 7.46 -13.43 30.84
C GLU A 41 6.79 -13.88 29.56
N LEU A 42 6.97 -13.12 28.50
CA LEU A 42 6.67 -13.53 27.13
C LEU A 42 7.95 -14.02 26.47
N PRO A 43 7.90 -15.08 25.64
CA PRO A 43 9.07 -15.49 24.88
C PRO A 43 9.49 -14.38 23.91
N GLU A 44 10.79 -14.25 23.69
CA GLU A 44 11.27 -13.52 22.52
C GLU A 44 10.74 -14.17 21.25
N GLN A 45 10.61 -13.40 20.20
CA GLN A 45 9.97 -13.89 18.97
C GLN A 45 10.69 -15.08 18.33
N SER A 46 12.03 -15.11 18.36
CA SER A 46 12.84 -16.24 17.92
C SER A 46 12.45 -17.53 18.67
N VAL A 47 12.31 -17.43 19.98
CA VAL A 47 11.88 -18.53 20.86
C VAL A 47 10.42 -18.92 20.57
N PHE A 48 9.55 -17.94 20.38
CA PHE A 48 8.15 -18.19 20.02
C PHE A 48 8.01 -18.94 18.70
N ARG A 49 8.77 -18.56 17.66
CA ARG A 49 8.82 -19.30 16.38
C ARG A 49 9.27 -20.74 16.52
N ILE A 50 10.26 -21.00 17.40
CA ILE A 50 10.71 -22.36 17.70
C ILE A 50 9.59 -23.14 18.39
N LEU A 51 8.92 -22.53 19.39
CA LEU A 51 7.80 -23.18 20.08
C LEU A 51 6.65 -23.51 19.11
N LEU A 52 6.28 -22.61 18.20
CA LEU A 52 5.24 -22.87 17.18
C LEU A 52 5.59 -24.07 16.30
N ARG A 53 6.85 -24.20 15.88
CA ARG A 53 7.29 -25.28 15.01
C ARG A 53 7.29 -26.63 15.70
N GLU A 54 7.65 -26.66 16.97
CA GLU A 54 7.84 -27.90 17.72
C GLU A 54 6.59 -28.39 18.48
N LEU A 55 5.59 -27.52 18.62
CA LEU A 55 4.28 -27.87 19.14
C LEU A 55 3.45 -28.60 18.07
N PRO A 56 2.76 -29.70 18.41
CA PRO A 56 1.91 -30.45 17.48
C PRO A 56 0.56 -29.73 17.29
N LEU A 57 0.58 -28.54 16.68
CA LEU A 57 -0.58 -27.71 16.45
C LEU A 57 -1.17 -27.93 15.06
N THR A 58 -2.49 -27.85 14.96
CA THR A 58 -3.18 -27.65 13.68
C THR A 58 -2.98 -26.20 13.19
N VAL A 59 -3.23 -25.94 11.92
CA VAL A 59 -3.12 -24.59 11.35
C VAL A 59 -3.97 -23.56 12.11
N GLU A 60 -5.17 -23.96 12.56
CA GLU A 60 -6.06 -23.09 13.31
C GLU A 60 -5.55 -22.83 14.73
N GLU A 61 -5.00 -23.84 15.40
CA GLU A 61 -4.40 -23.71 16.73
C GLU A 61 -3.13 -22.85 16.69
N GLU A 62 -2.30 -23.01 15.64
CA GLU A 62 -1.15 -22.13 15.40
C GLU A 62 -1.60 -20.67 15.26
N ARG A 63 -2.69 -20.44 14.51
CA ARG A 63 -3.27 -19.11 14.34
C ARG A 63 -3.76 -18.51 15.65
N ILE A 64 -4.45 -19.30 16.48
CA ILE A 64 -4.94 -18.87 17.79
C ILE A 64 -3.78 -18.54 18.73
N LEU A 65 -2.77 -19.41 18.81
CA LEU A 65 -1.61 -19.18 19.69
C LEU A 65 -0.80 -17.96 19.25
N SER A 66 -0.63 -17.78 17.93
CA SER A 66 0.02 -16.58 17.37
C SER A 66 -0.77 -15.31 17.69
N HIS A 67 -2.09 -15.33 17.55
CA HIS A 67 -2.95 -14.22 17.95
C HIS A 67 -2.75 -13.85 19.42
N CYS A 68 -2.85 -14.83 20.33
CA CYS A 68 -2.65 -14.62 21.77
C CYS A 68 -1.25 -14.07 22.09
N TYR A 69 -0.23 -14.55 21.40
CA TYR A 69 1.14 -14.06 21.55
C TYR A 69 1.28 -12.60 21.14
N TYR A 70 0.85 -12.24 19.93
CA TYR A 70 1.00 -10.88 19.43
C TYR A 70 0.12 -9.88 20.18
N VAL A 71 -1.11 -10.26 20.55
CA VAL A 71 -1.95 -9.41 21.41
C VAL A 71 -1.29 -9.17 22.77
N SER A 72 -0.69 -10.22 23.37
CA SER A 72 0.02 -10.08 24.64
C SER A 72 1.31 -9.24 24.52
N SER A 73 1.98 -9.28 23.37
CA SER A 73 3.23 -8.56 23.10
C SER A 73 3.03 -7.07 22.84
N VAL A 74 2.08 -6.70 21.97
CA VAL A 74 1.92 -5.32 21.49
C VAL A 74 0.63 -4.64 21.94
N GLY A 75 -0.25 -5.39 22.60
CA GLY A 75 -1.60 -4.96 22.97
C GLY A 75 -2.62 -5.15 21.84
N GLU A 76 -3.87 -5.39 22.23
CA GLU A 76 -4.96 -5.71 21.30
C GLU A 76 -5.16 -4.64 20.22
N TRP A 77 -5.08 -3.36 20.60
CA TRP A 77 -5.27 -2.25 19.66
C TRP A 77 -4.21 -2.20 18.55
N THR A 78 -2.94 -2.30 18.92
CA THR A 78 -1.82 -2.29 17.97
C THR A 78 -1.89 -3.52 17.07
N TYR A 79 -2.20 -4.70 17.62
CA TYR A 79 -2.39 -5.91 16.85
C TYR A 79 -3.52 -5.77 15.83
N ARG A 80 -4.69 -5.27 16.23
CA ARG A 80 -5.83 -5.04 15.33
C ARG A 80 -5.48 -4.07 14.22
N ARG A 81 -4.79 -2.98 14.53
CA ARG A 81 -4.35 -1.99 13.54
C ARG A 81 -3.39 -2.61 12.52
N ARG A 82 -2.39 -3.37 12.97
CA ARG A 82 -1.43 -4.06 12.09
C ARG A 82 -2.12 -5.13 11.22
N SER A 83 -3.01 -5.91 11.80
CA SER A 83 -3.80 -6.91 11.06
C SER A 83 -4.71 -6.27 10.01
N TYR A 84 -5.34 -5.15 10.34
CA TYR A 84 -6.13 -4.38 9.39
C TYR A 84 -5.26 -3.88 8.23
N MET A 85 -4.08 -3.31 8.52
CA MET A 85 -3.13 -2.87 7.49
C MET A 85 -2.72 -4.01 6.55
N GLN A 86 -2.36 -5.17 7.10
CA GLN A 86 -2.02 -6.36 6.32
C GLN A 86 -3.16 -6.75 5.37
N GLN A 87 -4.38 -6.85 5.90
CA GLN A 87 -5.56 -7.21 5.10
C GLN A 87 -5.81 -6.20 3.97
N GLN A 88 -5.73 -4.91 4.26
CA GLN A 88 -5.95 -3.86 3.28
C GLN A 88 -4.88 -3.84 2.19
N LEU A 89 -3.61 -3.95 2.56
CA LEU A 89 -2.51 -4.02 1.61
C LEU A 89 -2.61 -5.25 0.70
N SER A 90 -2.99 -6.40 1.26
CA SER A 90 -3.24 -7.61 0.48
C SER A 90 -4.45 -7.46 -0.46
N ALA A 91 -5.49 -6.73 -0.04
CA ALA A 91 -6.67 -6.49 -0.87
C ALA A 91 -6.41 -5.50 -2.01
N LEU A 92 -5.46 -4.58 -1.88
CA LEU A 92 -5.09 -3.64 -2.96
C LEU A 92 -4.72 -4.37 -4.26
N VAL A 93 -4.18 -5.60 -4.18
CA VAL A 93 -3.90 -6.46 -5.35
C VAL A 93 -5.12 -6.63 -6.24
N GLN A 94 -6.31 -6.76 -5.63
CA GLN A 94 -7.56 -7.02 -6.34
C GLN A 94 -8.23 -5.73 -6.86
N MET A 95 -7.80 -4.58 -6.37
CA MET A 95 -8.42 -3.28 -6.68
C MET A 95 -7.80 -2.57 -7.87
N ILE A 96 -6.60 -2.99 -8.32
CA ILE A 96 -5.99 -2.40 -9.51
C ILE A 96 -6.72 -2.96 -10.73
N PRO A 97 -7.31 -2.12 -11.57
CA PRO A 97 -7.87 -2.57 -12.82
C PRO A 97 -6.73 -3.05 -13.73
N ARG A 98 -6.48 -4.36 -13.78
CA ARG A 98 -5.50 -4.96 -14.70
C ARG A 98 -5.92 -4.81 -16.16
N ASP A 99 -7.18 -4.47 -16.39
CA ASP A 99 -7.73 -4.28 -17.71
C ASP A 99 -8.87 -3.25 -17.63
N THR A 100 -8.59 -2.02 -18.03
CA THR A 100 -9.60 -0.97 -18.12
C THR A 100 -10.72 -1.31 -19.12
N ALA A 101 -10.47 -2.28 -20.01
CA ALA A 101 -11.46 -2.77 -20.98
C ALA A 101 -12.42 -3.82 -20.38
N ARG A 102 -12.14 -4.38 -19.19
CA ARG A 102 -12.93 -5.48 -18.59
C ARG A 102 -13.81 -5.11 -17.40
N LEU A 103 -13.79 -3.86 -16.96
CA LEU A 103 -14.86 -3.37 -16.12
C LEU A 103 -16.09 -3.13 -17.03
N ASP A 104 -16.70 -4.21 -17.44
CA ASP A 104 -17.97 -4.20 -18.13
C ASP A 104 -19.06 -3.64 -17.21
N CYS A 105 -19.01 -2.31 -17.00
CA CYS A 105 -20.12 -1.57 -16.37
C CYS A 105 -21.41 -1.66 -17.24
N ASN A 106 -21.31 -2.22 -18.44
CA ASN A 106 -22.43 -2.46 -19.36
C ASN A 106 -23.27 -3.70 -19.03
N SER A 107 -22.89 -4.50 -18.03
CA SER A 107 -23.66 -5.68 -17.64
C SER A 107 -24.83 -5.40 -16.68
N ILE A 108 -25.02 -4.15 -16.25
CA ILE A 108 -26.29 -3.75 -15.68
C ILE A 108 -27.15 -3.28 -16.85
N GLU A 109 -27.92 -4.22 -17.45
CA GLU A 109 -29.05 -3.81 -18.28
C GLU A 109 -29.80 -2.74 -17.48
N PRO A 110 -30.13 -1.60 -18.11
CA PRO A 110 -30.96 -0.61 -17.44
C PRO A 110 -32.28 -1.29 -17.12
N ALA A 111 -32.41 -1.82 -15.89
CA ALA A 111 -33.71 -2.10 -15.34
C ALA A 111 -34.54 -0.85 -15.58
N ASP A 112 -35.81 -0.96 -15.99
CA ASP A 112 -36.71 0.14 -16.30
C ASP A 112 -36.51 1.29 -15.31
N PHE A 113 -35.62 2.21 -15.64
CA PHE A 113 -35.27 3.35 -14.80
C PHE A 113 -36.47 4.28 -14.82
N HIS A 114 -37.25 4.23 -13.76
CA HIS A 114 -38.23 5.28 -13.54
C HIS A 114 -37.50 6.62 -13.60
N THR A 115 -38.06 7.56 -14.37
CA THR A 115 -37.54 8.93 -14.46
C THR A 115 -37.38 9.47 -13.04
N LEU A 116 -36.18 9.93 -12.70
CA LEU A 116 -35.95 10.56 -11.40
C LEU A 116 -36.91 11.73 -11.19
N PRO A 117 -37.44 11.95 -9.99
CA PRO A 117 -38.36 13.03 -9.73
C PRO A 117 -37.73 14.37 -10.07
N LYS A 118 -38.50 15.26 -10.72
CA LYS A 118 -38.00 16.60 -11.08
C LYS A 118 -38.00 17.56 -9.92
N GLU A 119 -38.89 17.34 -8.93
CA GLU A 119 -39.04 18.19 -7.74
C GLU A 119 -39.40 17.36 -6.52
N GLY A 120 -39.02 17.85 -5.35
CA GLY A 120 -39.39 17.28 -4.06
C GLY A 120 -38.33 16.34 -3.46
N ILE A 121 -38.79 15.49 -2.51
CA ILE A 121 -37.97 14.53 -1.79
C ILE A 121 -38.54 13.14 -1.99
N GLN A 122 -37.72 12.18 -2.42
CA GLN A 122 -38.09 10.78 -2.56
C GLN A 122 -37.23 9.91 -1.68
N LEU A 123 -37.85 9.05 -0.89
CA LEU A 123 -37.16 8.09 -0.02
C LEU A 123 -37.00 6.74 -0.73
N TYR A 124 -35.78 6.18 -0.61
CA TYR A 124 -35.43 4.84 -1.05
C TYR A 124 -35.05 4.01 0.17
N ARG A 125 -35.55 2.77 0.25
CA ARG A 125 -35.33 1.84 1.36
C ARG A 125 -34.84 0.51 0.86
N GLY A 126 -33.84 -0.02 1.55
CA GLY A 126 -33.14 -1.25 1.21
C GLY A 126 -31.96 -1.01 0.26
N PRO A 127 -30.90 -1.84 0.37
CA PRO A 127 -29.63 -1.64 -0.33
C PRO A 127 -29.82 -1.62 -1.86
N PHE A 128 -30.66 -2.45 -2.43
CA PHE A 128 -30.91 -2.48 -3.89
C PHE A 128 -31.55 -1.18 -4.41
N ALA A 129 -32.50 -0.60 -3.65
CA ALA A 129 -33.13 0.65 -4.06
C ALA A 129 -32.14 1.82 -3.95
N VAL A 130 -31.29 1.82 -2.94
CA VAL A 130 -30.23 2.83 -2.76
C VAL A 130 -29.16 2.67 -3.85
N GLU A 131 -28.75 1.45 -4.17
CA GLU A 131 -27.84 1.16 -5.29
C GLU A 131 -28.41 1.66 -6.62
N GLY A 132 -29.66 1.36 -6.88
CA GLY A 132 -30.36 1.79 -8.12
C GLY A 132 -30.39 3.31 -8.26
N VAL A 133 -30.75 4.07 -7.21
CA VAL A 133 -30.78 5.54 -7.30
C VAL A 133 -29.38 6.14 -7.43
N LEU A 134 -28.35 5.56 -6.81
CA LEU A 134 -26.96 5.98 -7.00
C LEU A 134 -26.53 5.83 -8.46
N HIS A 135 -26.78 4.67 -9.06
CA HIS A 135 -26.47 4.46 -10.47
C HIS A 135 -27.22 5.44 -11.40
N GLN A 136 -28.50 5.69 -11.11
CA GLN A 136 -29.30 6.65 -11.91
C GLN A 136 -28.74 8.06 -11.86
N ILE A 137 -28.46 8.58 -10.65
CA ILE A 137 -27.93 9.93 -10.47
C ILE A 137 -26.57 10.10 -11.17
N LEU A 138 -25.66 9.11 -11.01
CA LEU A 138 -24.33 9.16 -11.61
C LEU A 138 -24.41 9.03 -13.14
N SER A 139 -25.30 8.18 -13.66
CA SER A 139 -25.54 8.04 -15.12
C SER A 139 -26.15 9.31 -15.71
N GLU A 140 -27.12 9.95 -15.02
CA GLU A 140 -27.67 11.24 -15.41
C GLU A 140 -26.56 12.29 -15.49
N GLU A 141 -25.70 12.37 -14.46
CA GLU A 141 -24.59 13.33 -14.41
C GLU A 141 -23.62 13.13 -15.57
N LEU A 142 -23.18 11.88 -15.83
CA LEU A 142 -22.22 11.57 -16.89
C LEU A 142 -22.77 11.80 -18.30
N SER A 143 -24.10 11.61 -18.49
CA SER A 143 -24.74 11.73 -19.81
C SER A 143 -25.16 13.16 -20.14
N THR A 144 -25.46 14.00 -19.13
CA THR A 144 -26.05 15.33 -19.34
C THR A 144 -25.06 16.47 -19.15
N GLN A 145 -23.93 16.24 -18.46
CA GLN A 145 -22.99 17.31 -18.14
C GLN A 145 -21.73 17.22 -19.00
N GLU A 146 -21.27 18.38 -19.51
CA GLU A 146 -19.96 18.50 -20.16
C GLU A 146 -18.82 18.28 -19.15
N ARG A 147 -19.02 18.72 -17.91
CA ARG A 147 -18.08 18.56 -16.78
C ARG A 147 -18.81 17.87 -15.64
N PRO A 148 -18.96 16.56 -15.71
CA PRO A 148 -19.61 15.81 -14.65
C PRO A 148 -18.82 15.90 -13.35
N MET A 149 -19.53 16.17 -12.27
CA MET A 149 -18.93 16.37 -10.95
C MET A 149 -19.73 15.61 -9.87
N VAL A 150 -19.00 14.97 -8.96
CA VAL A 150 -19.55 14.36 -7.76
C VAL A 150 -18.82 14.89 -6.54
N CYS A 151 -19.58 15.35 -5.55
CA CYS A 151 -19.05 15.78 -4.26
C CYS A 151 -19.66 14.93 -3.16
N THR A 152 -18.84 14.49 -2.18
CA THR A 152 -19.30 13.65 -1.08
C THR A 152 -18.49 13.87 0.19
N ASN A 153 -19.13 13.56 1.34
CA ASN A 153 -18.45 13.45 2.64
C ASN A 153 -18.45 12.00 3.17
N ALA A 154 -18.87 11.03 2.36
CA ALA A 154 -19.02 9.65 2.79
C ALA A 154 -17.67 8.95 2.99
N ILE A 155 -17.55 8.11 4.00
CA ILE A 155 -16.38 7.23 4.14
C ILE A 155 -16.54 6.08 3.15
N LEU A 156 -15.64 6.05 2.17
CA LEU A 156 -15.62 5.01 1.14
C LEU A 156 -14.92 3.76 1.70
N ARG A 157 -15.67 2.97 2.47
CA ARG A 157 -15.20 1.64 2.86
C ARG A 157 -15.27 0.70 1.67
N GLN A 158 -14.52 -0.42 1.72
CA GLN A 158 -14.67 -1.50 0.74
C GLN A 158 -16.12 -2.02 0.76
N GLY A 159 -16.94 -1.57 -0.19
CA GLY A 159 -18.36 -1.88 -0.21
C GLY A 159 -19.07 -1.36 -1.46
N MET A 160 -20.40 -1.33 -1.39
CA MET A 160 -21.25 -0.96 -2.51
C MET A 160 -20.95 0.45 -3.04
N LEU A 161 -20.92 1.46 -2.18
CA LEU A 161 -20.71 2.86 -2.60
C LEU A 161 -19.34 3.04 -3.28
N GLN A 162 -18.27 2.47 -2.71
CA GLN A 162 -16.94 2.54 -3.30
C GLN A 162 -16.93 1.90 -4.69
N ARG A 163 -17.51 0.69 -4.84
CA ARG A 163 -17.55 -0.02 -6.14
C ARG A 163 -18.31 0.76 -7.20
N ILE A 164 -19.48 1.31 -6.85
CA ILE A 164 -20.29 2.11 -7.77
C ILE A 164 -19.51 3.35 -8.22
N LEU A 165 -19.02 4.14 -7.27
CA LEU A 165 -18.28 5.35 -7.56
C LEU A 165 -17.01 5.06 -8.36
N LEU A 166 -16.23 4.04 -8.01
CA LEU A 166 -15.03 3.65 -8.72
C LEU A 166 -15.34 3.16 -10.14
N GLY A 167 -16.36 2.33 -10.32
CA GLY A 167 -16.79 1.85 -11.61
C GLY A 167 -17.21 3.01 -12.54
N MET A 168 -18.04 3.93 -12.05
CA MET A 168 -18.47 5.12 -12.80
C MET A 168 -17.31 6.06 -13.12
N TYR A 169 -16.40 6.22 -12.18
CA TYR A 169 -15.20 7.04 -12.33
C TYR A 169 -14.25 6.51 -13.41
N LEU A 170 -14.00 5.20 -13.42
CA LEU A 170 -13.19 4.53 -14.44
C LEU A 170 -13.87 4.57 -15.81
N SER A 171 -15.18 4.31 -15.88
CA SER A 171 -15.95 4.35 -17.14
C SER A 171 -16.03 5.75 -17.73
N ALA A 172 -15.93 6.78 -16.90
CA ALA A 172 -15.88 8.17 -17.36
C ALA A 172 -14.56 8.56 -18.05
N GLY A 173 -13.52 7.71 -17.97
CA GLY A 173 -12.24 7.94 -18.64
C GLY A 173 -11.54 9.25 -18.24
N GLY A 174 -11.65 9.65 -16.96
CA GLY A 174 -11.06 10.88 -16.43
C GLY A 174 -11.91 12.15 -16.62
N ARG A 175 -13.11 12.06 -17.21
CA ARG A 175 -14.02 13.23 -17.34
C ARG A 175 -14.73 13.59 -16.04
N LEU A 176 -14.96 12.61 -15.14
CA LEU A 176 -15.67 12.82 -13.88
C LEU A 176 -14.75 13.46 -12.85
N GLU A 177 -15.06 14.66 -12.39
CA GLU A 177 -14.42 15.27 -11.22
C GLU A 177 -15.07 14.71 -9.94
N LEU A 178 -14.27 14.06 -9.08
CA LEU A 178 -14.73 13.57 -7.79
C LEU A 178 -14.06 14.38 -6.66
N ARG A 179 -14.85 15.13 -5.92
CA ARG A 179 -14.43 15.96 -4.78
C ARG A 179 -14.90 15.32 -3.48
N HIS A 180 -14.00 15.13 -2.54
CA HIS A 180 -14.26 14.36 -1.35
C HIS A 180 -13.71 15.03 -0.09
N VAL A 181 -14.54 15.27 0.90
CA VAL A 181 -14.14 15.86 2.19
C VAL A 181 -14.34 14.82 3.30
N LEU A 182 -13.25 14.43 3.95
CA LEU A 182 -13.21 13.37 4.93
C LEU A 182 -13.01 13.92 6.34
N PRO A 183 -13.87 13.58 7.30
CA PRO A 183 -13.61 13.85 8.70
C PRO A 183 -12.63 12.82 9.26
N PHE A 184 -11.52 13.29 9.83
CA PHE A 184 -10.54 12.50 10.55
C PHE A 184 -10.66 12.70 12.06
N THR A 185 -10.26 11.73 12.83
CA THR A 185 -10.21 11.80 14.28
C THR A 185 -8.76 11.93 14.77
N LYS A 186 -8.58 12.62 15.91
CA LYS A 186 -7.30 12.60 16.64
C LYS A 186 -7.30 11.58 17.78
N ASP A 187 -8.42 10.91 18.03
CA ASP A 187 -8.52 9.90 19.07
C ASP A 187 -7.87 8.60 18.61
N THR A 188 -6.81 8.20 19.29
CA THR A 188 -6.05 6.99 18.99
C THR A 188 -6.89 5.71 19.06
N LYS A 189 -7.99 5.69 19.83
CA LYS A 189 -8.91 4.54 19.90
C LYS A 189 -9.79 4.40 18.66
N THR A 190 -9.89 5.43 17.85
CA THR A 190 -10.71 5.47 16.63
C THR A 190 -9.88 5.75 15.37
N GLU A 191 -8.54 5.70 15.45
CA GLU A 191 -7.63 5.89 14.31
C GLU A 191 -7.87 4.92 13.15
N LEU A 192 -8.44 3.73 13.41
CA LEU A 192 -8.84 2.82 12.33
C LEU A 192 -9.77 3.48 11.31
N ASN A 193 -10.61 4.44 11.74
CA ASN A 193 -11.49 5.18 10.83
C ASN A 193 -10.68 6.01 9.81
N ASN A 194 -9.53 6.58 10.23
CA ASN A 194 -8.65 7.32 9.34
C ASN A 194 -7.99 6.39 8.31
N LEU A 195 -7.59 5.18 8.75
CA LEU A 195 -7.05 4.15 7.85
C LEU A 195 -8.12 3.61 6.90
N GLU A 196 -9.35 3.38 7.38
CA GLU A 196 -10.50 3.01 6.54
C GLU A 196 -10.75 4.06 5.45
N ALA A 197 -10.69 5.33 5.82
CA ALA A 197 -10.83 6.45 4.88
C ALA A 197 -9.69 6.45 3.85
N LEU A 198 -8.41 6.26 4.27
CA LEU A 198 -7.27 6.18 3.37
C LEU A 198 -7.43 5.04 2.36
N PHE A 199 -7.64 3.81 2.84
CA PHE A 199 -7.78 2.65 1.96
C PHE A 199 -9.03 2.72 1.07
N GLY A 200 -10.06 3.40 1.54
CA GLY A 200 -11.25 3.69 0.75
C GLY A 200 -10.99 4.59 -0.45
N VAL A 201 -10.07 5.54 -0.33
CA VAL A 201 -9.77 6.51 -1.39
C VAL A 201 -8.61 6.10 -2.28
N LEU A 202 -7.72 5.22 -1.84
CA LEU A 202 -6.54 4.81 -2.61
C LEU A 202 -6.86 4.32 -4.03
N PRO A 203 -7.90 3.49 -4.29
CA PRO A 203 -8.23 3.05 -5.65
C PRO A 203 -8.51 4.20 -6.62
N PHE A 204 -9.13 5.28 -6.14
CA PHE A 204 -9.38 6.49 -6.95
C PHE A 204 -8.09 7.27 -7.21
N CYS A 205 -7.17 7.25 -6.25
CA CYS A 205 -5.88 7.91 -6.39
C CYS A 205 -4.96 7.23 -7.41
N ILE A 206 -5.09 5.91 -7.53
CA ILE A 206 -4.29 5.09 -8.43
C ILE A 206 -4.86 5.12 -9.86
N ALA A 207 -6.17 5.21 -9.99
CA ALA A 207 -6.84 5.16 -11.28
C ALA A 207 -6.28 6.19 -12.28
N PRO A 208 -6.04 5.82 -13.56
CA PRO A 208 -5.45 6.72 -14.54
C PRO A 208 -6.41 7.87 -14.92
N GLY A 209 -5.86 8.99 -15.34
CA GLY A 209 -6.60 10.12 -15.91
C GLY A 209 -7.46 10.93 -14.95
N CYS A 210 -7.15 10.96 -13.69
CA CYS A 210 -8.04 11.30 -12.60
C CYS A 210 -8.14 12.75 -12.17
N ALA A 211 -9.36 13.25 -12.07
CA ALA A 211 -9.73 14.44 -11.31
C ALA A 211 -10.35 14.06 -9.94
N TYR A 212 -9.62 13.30 -9.12
CA TYR A 212 -10.02 12.97 -7.76
C TYR A 212 -9.29 13.85 -6.75
N HIS A 213 -10.05 14.53 -5.91
CA HIS A 213 -9.56 15.51 -4.95
C HIS A 213 -10.05 15.19 -3.54
N PRO A 214 -9.30 14.42 -2.72
CA PRO A 214 -9.62 14.17 -1.32
C PRO A 214 -9.02 15.26 -0.42
N TRP A 215 -9.87 15.80 0.47
CA TRP A 215 -9.48 16.68 1.58
C TRP A 215 -9.85 16.03 2.90
N PHE A 216 -9.16 16.42 3.97
CA PHE A 216 -9.52 16.01 5.31
C PHE A 216 -9.52 17.19 6.29
N TYR A 217 -10.31 17.06 7.32
CA TYR A 217 -10.31 17.94 8.49
C TYR A 217 -10.45 17.10 9.76
N TYR A 218 -9.94 17.60 10.89
CA TYR A 218 -10.11 16.92 12.15
C TYR A 218 -11.46 17.28 12.77
N SER A 219 -12.26 16.24 13.07
CA SER A 219 -13.53 16.35 13.82
C SER A 219 -13.31 15.92 15.26
N THR A 220 -13.92 16.65 16.20
CA THR A 220 -13.97 16.27 17.62
C THR A 220 -15.16 15.38 17.94
N ALA A 221 -16.18 15.35 17.06
CA ALA A 221 -17.31 14.46 17.20
C ALA A 221 -16.97 13.08 16.61
N PRO A 222 -17.35 11.98 17.27
CA PRO A 222 -17.28 10.66 16.64
C PRO A 222 -18.08 10.70 15.34
N LEU A 223 -17.51 10.18 14.26
CA LEU A 223 -18.08 10.15 12.90
C LEU A 223 -19.51 9.57 12.84
N TYR A 224 -19.88 8.78 13.83
CA TYR A 224 -21.15 8.05 13.93
C TYR A 224 -22.02 8.48 15.11
N ALA A 225 -21.59 9.49 15.88
CA ALA A 225 -22.25 9.83 17.14
C ALA A 225 -23.38 10.86 17.01
N ASP A 226 -23.62 11.39 15.81
CA ASP A 226 -24.76 12.27 15.62
C ASP A 226 -26.04 11.44 15.38
N ALA A 227 -26.48 10.75 16.45
CA ALA A 227 -27.76 10.08 16.48
C ALA A 227 -28.96 11.06 16.28
N SER A 228 -28.67 12.37 16.17
CA SER A 228 -29.66 13.41 15.97
C SER A 228 -30.06 13.58 14.50
N THR A 229 -29.23 13.12 13.55
CA THR A 229 -29.52 13.19 12.11
C THR A 229 -29.80 11.81 11.52
N PRO A 230 -30.94 11.61 10.84
CA PRO A 230 -31.25 10.32 10.22
C PRO A 230 -30.33 9.94 9.06
N PHE A 231 -29.63 10.92 8.50
CA PHE A 231 -28.70 10.74 7.40
C PHE A 231 -27.33 11.30 7.76
N SER A 232 -26.32 10.43 7.80
CA SER A 232 -24.95 10.81 8.19
C SER A 232 -24.15 11.37 7.01
N PHE A 233 -24.48 10.95 5.80
CA PHE A 233 -23.69 11.25 4.60
C PHE A 233 -24.54 11.83 3.49
N TYR A 234 -23.86 12.52 2.58
CA TYR A 234 -24.45 13.02 1.35
C TYR A 234 -23.53 12.82 0.16
N LEU A 235 -24.15 12.78 -1.01
CA LEU A 235 -23.52 12.89 -2.31
C LEU A 235 -24.34 13.89 -3.12
N TYR A 236 -23.65 14.82 -3.79
CA TYR A 236 -24.35 15.67 -4.75
C TYR A 236 -23.61 15.74 -6.08
N THR A 237 -24.36 15.95 -7.14
CA THR A 237 -23.93 16.20 -8.51
C THR A 237 -24.26 17.63 -8.92
N ASN A 238 -24.12 17.96 -10.20
CA ASN A 238 -24.56 19.24 -10.72
C ASN A 238 -26.09 19.45 -10.63
N GLN A 239 -26.87 18.38 -10.51
CA GLN A 239 -28.33 18.46 -10.55
C GLN A 239 -29.05 17.84 -9.35
N ARG A 240 -28.40 16.95 -8.60
CA ARG A 240 -29.04 16.12 -7.58
C ARG A 240 -28.30 16.17 -6.25
N LEU A 241 -29.07 16.04 -5.17
CA LEU A 241 -28.55 15.84 -3.83
C LEU A 241 -29.13 14.55 -3.27
N LEU A 242 -28.28 13.63 -2.83
CA LEU A 242 -28.68 12.39 -2.17
C LEU A 242 -28.15 12.39 -0.74
N TRP A 243 -29.03 12.24 0.23
CA TRP A 243 -28.68 11.93 1.61
C TRP A 243 -28.78 10.43 1.84
N PHE A 244 -27.91 9.85 2.65
CA PHE A 244 -27.96 8.43 2.95
C PHE A 244 -27.37 8.06 4.30
N THR A 245 -27.81 6.90 4.80
CA THR A 245 -27.32 6.31 6.05
C THR A 245 -25.96 5.62 5.81
N ASP A 246 -25.15 5.45 6.87
CA ASP A 246 -23.85 4.81 6.80
C ASP A 246 -23.89 3.38 6.20
N ASN A 247 -24.94 2.63 6.55
CA ASN A 247 -25.16 1.28 6.07
C ASN A 247 -25.84 1.19 4.68
N LEU A 248 -26.14 2.32 4.04
CA LEU A 248 -26.85 2.41 2.75
C LEU A 248 -28.22 1.71 2.72
N GLU A 249 -28.87 1.55 3.88
CA GLU A 249 -30.22 0.99 3.98
C GLU A 249 -31.31 2.00 3.63
N THR A 250 -31.01 3.29 3.75
CA THR A 250 -31.97 4.35 3.45
C THR A 250 -31.29 5.53 2.79
N ALA A 251 -31.91 6.03 1.74
CA ALA A 251 -31.47 7.26 1.07
C ALA A 251 -32.66 8.18 0.76
N ALA A 252 -32.41 9.48 0.71
CA ALA A 252 -33.36 10.51 0.32
C ALA A 252 -32.78 11.28 -0.87
N LEU A 253 -33.40 11.14 -2.04
CA LEU A 253 -33.10 11.96 -3.21
C LEU A 253 -33.87 13.27 -3.11
N ILE A 254 -33.14 14.36 -3.25
CA ILE A 254 -33.65 15.73 -3.13
C ILE A 254 -33.46 16.43 -4.47
N SER A 255 -34.57 16.83 -5.05
CA SER A 255 -34.65 17.63 -6.28
C SER A 255 -35.15 19.02 -5.90
N ASN A 256 -34.25 19.85 -5.35
CA ASN A 256 -34.51 21.21 -4.94
C ASN A 256 -33.26 22.05 -5.08
N ASP A 257 -33.31 23.07 -5.94
CA ASP A 257 -32.14 23.87 -6.31
C ASP A 257 -31.59 24.71 -5.14
N ASP A 258 -32.45 25.20 -4.25
CA ASP A 258 -32.02 26.01 -3.10
C ASP A 258 -31.25 25.14 -2.10
N LEU A 259 -31.73 23.92 -1.84
CA LEU A 259 -31.00 22.96 -0.97
C LEU A 259 -29.69 22.51 -1.61
N LEU A 260 -29.68 22.23 -2.90
CA LEU A 260 -28.47 21.88 -3.63
C LEU A 260 -27.43 23.02 -3.57
N ALA A 261 -27.87 24.26 -3.75
CA ALA A 261 -26.99 25.45 -3.64
C ALA A 261 -26.41 25.60 -2.22
N ALA A 262 -27.24 25.40 -1.18
CA ALA A 262 -26.78 25.46 0.20
C ALA A 262 -25.74 24.37 0.52
N TYR A 263 -25.91 23.15 -0.03
CA TYR A 263 -24.92 22.07 0.14
C TYR A 263 -23.61 22.32 -0.60
N ARG A 264 -23.67 22.92 -1.80
CA ARG A 264 -22.47 23.36 -2.53
C ARG A 264 -21.68 24.39 -1.71
N GLU A 265 -22.35 25.42 -1.22
CA GLU A 265 -21.72 26.43 -0.39
C GLU A 265 -21.07 25.85 0.87
N ARG A 266 -21.81 24.95 1.58
CA ARG A 266 -21.30 24.27 2.75
C ARG A 266 -20.08 23.37 2.44
N PHE A 267 -20.12 22.65 1.33
CA PHE A 267 -18.99 21.83 0.89
C PHE A 267 -17.76 22.67 0.58
N ASP A 268 -17.92 23.77 -0.16
CA ASP A 268 -16.82 24.67 -0.48
C ASP A 268 -16.23 25.35 0.78
N GLN A 269 -17.06 25.64 1.78
CA GLN A 269 -16.58 26.10 3.09
C GLN A 269 -15.79 25.00 3.80
N ALA A 270 -16.27 23.75 3.76
CA ALA A 270 -15.56 22.62 4.35
C ALA A 270 -14.20 22.39 3.68
N VAL A 271 -14.12 22.47 2.35
CA VAL A 271 -12.85 22.38 1.59
C VAL A 271 -11.87 23.49 2.00
N LYS A 272 -12.35 24.74 2.17
CA LYS A 272 -11.50 25.86 2.60
C LYS A 272 -10.89 25.66 3.99
N LEU A 273 -11.57 24.91 4.85
CA LEU A 273 -11.11 24.59 6.21
C LEU A 273 -10.32 23.27 6.29
N SER A 274 -10.28 22.52 5.20
CA SER A 274 -9.64 21.22 5.11
C SER A 274 -8.23 21.33 4.53
N LYS A 275 -7.45 20.26 4.69
CA LYS A 275 -6.15 20.08 4.03
C LYS A 275 -6.27 19.02 2.95
N PRO A 276 -5.52 19.11 1.85
CA PRO A 276 -5.39 17.98 0.94
C PRO A 276 -4.92 16.74 1.70
N LEU A 277 -5.57 15.60 1.46
CA LEU A 277 -5.18 14.34 2.09
C LEU A 277 -3.92 13.76 1.46
N ILE A 278 -3.79 13.94 0.15
CA ILE A 278 -2.71 13.39 -0.64
C ILE A 278 -2.16 14.44 -1.60
N HIS A 279 -0.88 14.26 -1.94
CA HIS A 279 -0.24 14.91 -3.09
C HIS A 279 0.00 13.83 -4.13
N ARG A 280 -0.59 13.99 -5.30
CA ARG A 280 -0.51 13.01 -6.39
C ARG A 280 0.46 13.47 -7.46
N ALA A 281 1.32 12.55 -7.90
CA ALA A 281 2.18 12.71 -9.06
C ALA A 281 1.81 11.64 -10.11
N PRO A 282 1.04 11.99 -11.16
CA PRO A 282 0.46 11.03 -12.10
C PRO A 282 1.40 10.65 -13.26
N SER A 283 2.59 11.20 -13.35
CA SER A 283 3.60 10.83 -14.34
C SER A 283 4.94 10.54 -13.69
N ALA A 284 5.82 9.80 -14.37
CA ALA A 284 7.15 9.48 -13.87
C ALA A 284 7.99 10.74 -13.57
N GLU A 285 7.95 11.73 -14.42
CA GLU A 285 8.63 13.02 -14.22
C GLU A 285 8.09 13.74 -12.99
N GLN A 286 6.78 13.86 -12.87
CA GLN A 286 6.14 14.48 -11.71
C GLN A 286 6.42 13.69 -10.44
N MET A 287 6.49 12.35 -10.52
CA MET A 287 6.80 11.47 -9.39
C MET A 287 8.21 11.75 -8.85
N ILE A 288 9.23 11.83 -9.71
CA ILE A 288 10.61 12.12 -9.29
C ILE A 288 10.70 13.51 -8.65
N ASN A 289 10.13 14.55 -9.29
CA ASN A 289 10.15 15.91 -8.79
C ASN A 289 9.36 16.05 -7.46
N ALA A 290 8.20 15.40 -7.37
CA ALA A 290 7.39 15.41 -6.16
C ALA A 290 8.09 14.67 -5.02
N SER A 291 8.68 13.49 -5.28
CA SER A 291 9.44 12.72 -4.30
C SER A 291 10.68 13.47 -3.83
N ALA A 292 11.42 14.10 -4.74
CA ALA A 292 12.58 14.92 -4.41
C ALA A 292 12.22 16.07 -3.44
N SER A 293 11.12 16.78 -3.74
CA SER A 293 10.63 17.85 -2.87
C SER A 293 10.05 17.30 -1.56
N PHE A 294 9.27 16.24 -1.64
CA PHE A 294 8.57 15.65 -0.50
C PHE A 294 9.53 15.04 0.52
N TYR A 295 10.52 14.27 0.07
CA TYR A 295 11.51 13.64 0.93
C TYR A 295 12.70 14.53 1.28
N ALA A 296 12.79 15.74 0.74
CA ALA A 296 13.78 16.70 1.15
C ALA A 296 13.64 16.99 2.67
N SER A 297 14.65 16.66 3.43
CA SER A 297 14.70 16.88 4.88
C SER A 297 16.05 17.44 5.26
N ALA A 298 16.07 18.40 6.19
CA ALA A 298 17.31 18.90 6.79
C ALA A 298 17.85 17.94 7.85
N GLU A 299 16.99 17.13 8.46
CA GLU A 299 17.32 16.22 9.56
C GLU A 299 17.58 14.79 9.05
N PRO A 300 18.48 14.04 9.71
CA PRO A 300 18.65 12.61 9.45
C PRO A 300 17.40 11.81 9.80
N TYR A 301 17.12 10.75 9.02
CA TYR A 301 15.93 9.90 9.19
C TYR A 301 16.22 8.43 8.85
N GLN A 302 15.35 7.54 9.35
CA GLN A 302 15.31 6.15 8.93
C GLN A 302 14.29 5.99 7.81
N THR A 303 14.64 5.18 6.80
CA THR A 303 13.77 4.85 5.68
C THR A 303 13.41 3.37 5.72
N TYR A 304 12.12 3.10 5.53
CA TYR A 304 11.59 1.76 5.30
C TYR A 304 10.96 1.71 3.92
N SER A 305 11.29 0.68 3.16
CA SER A 305 10.65 0.37 1.88
C SER A 305 10.08 -1.04 1.90
N LEU A 306 8.85 -1.18 1.42
CA LEU A 306 8.21 -2.45 1.09
C LEU A 306 7.90 -2.40 -0.40
N GLU A 307 8.70 -3.07 -1.21
CA GLU A 307 8.68 -2.98 -2.67
C GLU A 307 9.14 -4.29 -3.31
N LEU A 308 8.81 -4.52 -4.58
CA LEU A 308 9.11 -5.78 -5.26
C LEU A 308 10.61 -6.11 -5.23
N GLN A 309 11.46 -5.15 -5.56
CA GLN A 309 12.91 -5.30 -5.63
C GLN A 309 13.59 -4.74 -4.37
N PRO A 310 14.83 -5.15 -4.06
CA PRO A 310 15.63 -4.44 -3.06
C PRO A 310 15.74 -2.95 -3.39
N CYS A 311 15.78 -2.09 -2.36
CA CYS A 311 15.94 -0.64 -2.51
C CYS A 311 17.35 -0.30 -3.00
N LEU A 312 17.58 -0.43 -4.31
CA LEU A 312 18.88 -0.26 -4.94
C LEU A 312 19.19 1.18 -5.36
N GLY A 313 18.20 2.05 -5.46
CA GLY A 313 18.36 3.44 -5.89
C GLY A 313 19.46 4.22 -5.17
N PRO A 314 19.59 4.15 -3.83
CA PRO A 314 20.64 4.83 -3.09
C PRO A 314 22.08 4.42 -3.42
N PHE A 315 22.27 3.32 -4.12
CA PHE A 315 23.60 2.76 -4.48
C PHE A 315 24.00 3.04 -5.93
N LEU A 316 23.15 3.70 -6.70
CA LEU A 316 23.42 4.12 -8.07
C LEU A 316 24.57 5.12 -8.13
N THR A 317 25.44 4.95 -9.13
CA THR A 317 26.47 5.95 -9.47
C THR A 317 26.00 6.80 -10.64
N LYS A 318 26.66 7.95 -10.81
CA LYS A 318 26.41 8.82 -11.96
C LYS A 318 26.66 8.09 -13.29
N GLU A 319 27.77 7.36 -13.35
CA GLU A 319 28.16 6.61 -14.54
C GLU A 319 27.16 5.49 -14.89
N MET A 320 26.59 4.80 -13.88
CA MET A 320 25.52 3.82 -14.08
C MET A 320 24.28 4.51 -14.66
N MET A 321 23.87 5.65 -14.08
CA MET A 321 22.72 6.41 -14.58
C MET A 321 22.93 6.87 -16.02
N GLU A 322 24.09 7.43 -16.36
CA GLU A 322 24.41 7.87 -17.71
C GLU A 322 24.36 6.74 -18.74
N ARG A 323 24.71 5.50 -18.35
CA ARG A 323 24.63 4.33 -19.25
C ARG A 323 23.23 3.81 -19.49
N VAL A 324 22.34 3.95 -18.52
CA VAL A 324 20.97 3.39 -18.63
C VAL A 324 19.93 4.37 -19.16
N VAL A 325 20.26 5.65 -19.23
CA VAL A 325 19.35 6.67 -19.80
C VAL A 325 19.01 6.34 -21.24
N ASN A 326 17.74 6.41 -21.60
CA ASN A 326 17.27 6.23 -22.97
C ASN A 326 17.26 7.56 -23.73
N LEU A 327 18.37 7.94 -24.33
CA LEU A 327 18.54 9.23 -25.01
C LEU A 327 17.67 9.41 -26.28
N GLU A 328 16.87 8.40 -26.65
CA GLU A 328 15.95 8.50 -27.80
C GLU A 328 14.66 9.27 -27.45
N GLU A 329 14.38 9.44 -26.15
CA GLU A 329 13.21 10.14 -25.65
C GLU A 329 13.57 11.53 -25.13
N ASP A 330 12.80 12.54 -25.53
CA ASP A 330 13.00 13.93 -25.11
C ASP A 330 12.83 14.07 -23.58
N GLY A 331 13.71 14.84 -22.96
CA GLY A 331 13.65 15.14 -21.51
C GLY A 331 14.17 14.02 -20.61
N THR A 332 14.65 12.92 -21.16
CA THR A 332 15.12 11.77 -20.36
C THR A 332 16.41 12.07 -19.63
N GLU A 333 17.31 12.85 -20.23
CA GLU A 333 18.59 13.22 -19.62
C GLU A 333 18.36 14.09 -18.38
N GLU A 334 17.48 15.09 -18.47
CA GLU A 334 17.12 15.95 -17.34
C GLU A 334 16.44 15.13 -16.22
N LEU A 335 15.59 14.18 -16.58
CA LEU A 335 14.91 13.31 -15.62
C LEU A 335 15.91 12.40 -14.89
N ALA A 336 16.85 11.79 -15.61
CA ALA A 336 17.89 10.96 -15.02
C ALA A 336 18.81 11.77 -14.10
N HIS A 337 19.16 13.00 -14.52
CA HIS A 337 19.94 13.93 -13.69
C HIS A 337 19.17 14.29 -12.40
N ALA A 338 17.90 14.63 -12.50
CA ALA A 338 17.05 14.94 -11.35
C ALA A 338 16.94 13.76 -10.37
N LEU A 339 16.81 12.54 -10.89
CA LEU A 339 16.76 11.32 -10.09
C LEU A 339 18.09 11.05 -9.38
N TYR A 340 19.20 11.20 -10.10
CA TYR A 340 20.52 11.06 -9.50
C TYR A 340 20.77 12.11 -8.41
N GLU A 341 20.46 13.38 -8.66
CA GLU A 341 20.54 14.44 -7.64
C GLU A 341 19.66 14.17 -6.43
N TYR A 342 18.45 13.61 -6.65
CA TYR A 342 17.57 13.19 -5.57
C TYR A 342 18.28 12.18 -4.65
N TYR A 343 18.87 11.11 -5.19
CA TYR A 343 19.57 10.12 -4.38
C TYR A 343 20.84 10.71 -3.74
N GLN A 344 21.61 11.54 -4.42
CA GLN A 344 22.77 12.21 -3.85
C GLN A 344 22.42 13.14 -2.69
N THR A 345 21.25 13.73 -2.74
CA THR A 345 20.78 14.66 -1.70
C THR A 345 20.15 13.92 -0.51
N THR A 346 19.42 12.85 -0.75
CA THR A 346 18.64 12.14 0.26
C THR A 346 19.44 11.05 0.96
N THR A 347 20.24 10.26 0.23
CA THR A 347 21.00 9.12 0.76
C THR A 347 21.92 9.47 1.94
N PRO A 348 22.69 10.58 1.94
CA PRO A 348 23.53 10.93 3.08
C PRO A 348 22.75 11.25 4.36
N ARG A 349 21.45 11.50 4.25
CA ARG A 349 20.56 11.79 5.38
C ARG A 349 19.84 10.54 5.91
N MET A 350 19.86 9.46 5.15
CA MET A 350 19.31 8.18 5.56
C MET A 350 20.26 7.53 6.56
N THR A 351 19.91 7.58 7.84
CA THR A 351 20.72 6.96 8.91
C THR A 351 20.68 5.45 8.85
N LYS A 352 19.58 4.90 8.33
CA LYS A 352 19.38 3.48 8.13
C LYS A 352 18.34 3.26 7.03
N ILE A 353 18.61 2.31 6.15
CA ILE A 353 17.71 1.87 5.10
C ILE A 353 17.24 0.46 5.45
N THR A 354 15.94 0.25 5.61
CA THR A 354 15.36 -1.08 5.78
C THR A 354 14.58 -1.41 4.53
N SER A 355 15.09 -2.35 3.75
CA SER A 355 14.46 -2.85 2.53
C SER A 355 13.74 -4.17 2.82
N ILE A 356 12.44 -4.20 2.57
CA ILE A 356 11.60 -5.38 2.65
C ILE A 356 11.11 -5.66 1.22
N CYS A 357 11.51 -6.81 0.66
CA CYS A 357 11.30 -7.08 -0.76
C CYS A 357 11.03 -8.56 -1.01
N TRP A 358 10.81 -8.94 -2.26
CA TRP A 358 10.56 -10.33 -2.66
C TRP A 358 11.77 -10.94 -3.34
N GLU A 359 12.03 -12.24 -3.10
CA GLU A 359 13.10 -12.99 -3.76
C GLU A 359 12.96 -12.93 -5.28
N ARG A 360 11.75 -13.09 -5.80
CA ARG A 360 11.47 -12.94 -7.24
C ARG A 360 11.79 -11.56 -7.79
N GLY A 361 11.70 -10.50 -6.97
CA GLY A 361 12.09 -9.14 -7.39
C GLY A 361 13.61 -9.00 -7.55
N LEU A 362 14.38 -9.66 -6.69
CA LEU A 362 15.83 -9.79 -6.84
C LEU A 362 16.17 -10.56 -8.12
N ASP A 363 15.50 -11.69 -8.38
CA ASP A 363 15.67 -12.50 -9.58
C ASP A 363 15.34 -11.69 -10.85
N LEU A 364 14.23 -10.95 -10.86
CA LEU A 364 13.88 -10.09 -11.99
C LEU A 364 14.97 -9.03 -12.27
N PHE A 365 15.55 -8.43 -11.22
CA PHE A 365 16.63 -7.49 -11.42
C PHE A 365 17.89 -8.18 -12.02
N ILE A 366 18.26 -9.35 -11.52
CA ILE A 366 19.40 -10.12 -12.03
C ILE A 366 19.17 -10.50 -13.49
N ASP A 367 17.99 -10.97 -13.87
CA ASP A 367 17.68 -11.46 -15.19
C ASP A 367 17.46 -10.34 -16.21
N GLU A 368 16.65 -9.36 -15.87
CA GLU A 368 16.26 -8.29 -16.79
C GLU A 368 17.16 -7.04 -16.70
N GLY A 369 17.79 -6.80 -15.55
CA GLY A 369 18.62 -5.60 -15.31
C GLY A 369 17.81 -4.31 -15.24
N ARG A 370 16.53 -4.37 -14.87
CA ARG A 370 15.66 -3.19 -14.80
C ARG A 370 15.22 -2.96 -13.37
N LEU A 371 15.30 -1.70 -12.95
CA LEU A 371 14.67 -1.27 -11.70
C LEU A 371 13.20 -1.01 -11.93
N CYS A 372 12.32 -1.55 -11.05
CA CYS A 372 10.88 -1.39 -11.16
C CYS A 372 10.44 0.08 -11.07
N ALA A 373 11.15 0.88 -10.28
CA ALA A 373 10.89 2.30 -10.13
C ALA A 373 11.16 3.14 -11.39
N PHE A 374 11.88 2.56 -12.38
CA PHE A 374 12.25 3.28 -13.60
C PHE A 374 11.38 2.81 -14.78
N PRO A 375 10.54 3.69 -15.33
CA PRO A 375 9.77 3.35 -16.51
C PRO A 375 10.67 2.94 -17.68
N PRO A 376 10.36 1.86 -18.42
CA PRO A 376 11.17 1.39 -19.53
C PRO A 376 11.40 2.40 -20.66
N VAL A 377 10.50 3.39 -20.78
CA VAL A 377 10.62 4.49 -21.74
C VAL A 377 11.86 5.35 -21.43
N TYR A 378 12.12 5.61 -20.15
CA TYR A 378 13.19 6.50 -19.71
C TYR A 378 14.51 5.78 -19.42
N ALA A 379 14.49 4.47 -19.16
CA ALA A 379 15.68 3.74 -18.76
C ALA A 379 15.81 2.40 -19.47
N ARG A 380 17.01 2.13 -20.00
CA ARG A 380 17.42 0.83 -20.52
C ARG A 380 17.74 -0.13 -19.36
N ALA A 381 17.97 -1.38 -19.70
CA ALA A 381 18.47 -2.35 -18.73
C ALA A 381 19.94 -2.06 -18.40
N PHE A 382 20.30 -2.23 -17.13
CA PHE A 382 21.70 -2.27 -16.70
C PHE A 382 22.41 -3.49 -17.34
N ASP A 383 23.65 -3.31 -17.73
CA ASP A 383 24.46 -4.43 -18.18
C ASP A 383 24.85 -5.37 -17.00
N GLN A 384 25.41 -6.53 -17.30
CA GLN A 384 25.72 -7.54 -16.28
C GLN A 384 26.71 -7.03 -15.22
N ARG A 385 27.65 -6.18 -15.60
CA ARG A 385 28.65 -5.62 -14.68
C ARG A 385 28.05 -4.60 -13.75
N ASP A 386 27.20 -3.72 -14.27
CA ASP A 386 26.49 -2.72 -13.47
C ASP A 386 25.52 -3.39 -12.48
N ARG A 387 24.82 -4.46 -12.90
CA ARG A 387 23.97 -5.26 -12.00
C ARG A 387 24.77 -5.84 -10.84
N LEU A 388 25.90 -6.46 -11.15
CA LEU A 388 26.79 -7.03 -10.13
C LEU A 388 27.33 -5.96 -9.19
N GLU A 389 27.85 -4.84 -9.73
CA GLU A 389 28.40 -3.76 -8.91
C GLU A 389 27.32 -3.18 -7.98
N LEU A 390 26.10 -2.99 -8.47
CA LEU A 390 25.00 -2.45 -7.69
C LEU A 390 24.60 -3.39 -6.55
N LEU A 391 24.52 -4.70 -6.84
CA LEU A 391 24.22 -5.71 -5.81
C LEU A 391 25.35 -5.85 -4.79
N GLN A 392 26.62 -5.77 -5.21
CA GLN A 392 27.77 -5.81 -4.30
C GLN A 392 27.80 -4.58 -3.37
N ARG A 393 27.49 -3.39 -3.88
CA ARG A 393 27.38 -2.17 -3.06
C ARG A 393 26.28 -2.29 -2.02
N PHE A 394 25.12 -2.82 -2.43
CA PHE A 394 24.01 -3.07 -1.51
C PHE A 394 24.38 -4.13 -0.46
N HIS A 395 24.95 -5.27 -0.88
CA HIS A 395 25.43 -6.33 0.01
C HIS A 395 26.42 -5.78 1.04
N GLN A 396 27.41 -4.99 0.60
CA GLN A 396 28.38 -4.36 1.50
C GLN A 396 27.70 -3.45 2.53
N SER A 397 26.68 -2.68 2.11
CA SER A 397 25.92 -1.84 3.04
C SER A 397 25.13 -2.65 4.09
N VAL A 398 24.63 -3.84 3.70
CA VAL A 398 23.97 -4.78 4.63
C VAL A 398 25.01 -5.35 5.62
N MET A 399 26.18 -5.76 5.13
CA MET A 399 27.28 -6.25 5.99
C MET A 399 27.79 -5.20 6.97
N ASP A 400 27.87 -3.94 6.53
CA ASP A 400 28.27 -2.80 7.38
C ASP A 400 27.17 -2.40 8.39
N GLY A 401 25.97 -2.98 8.32
CA GLY A 401 24.83 -2.64 9.16
C GLY A 401 24.16 -1.29 8.86
N LYS A 402 24.54 -0.65 7.76
CA LYS A 402 23.92 0.60 7.26
C LYS A 402 22.56 0.34 6.64
N SER A 403 22.42 -0.83 5.99
CA SER A 403 21.15 -1.32 5.45
C SER A 403 20.71 -2.58 6.19
N LEU A 404 19.40 -2.76 6.30
CA LEU A 404 18.78 -4.00 6.71
C LEU A 404 17.97 -4.53 5.51
N LEU A 405 18.05 -5.84 5.31
CA LEU A 405 17.33 -6.54 4.24
C LEU A 405 16.49 -7.64 4.83
N TYR A 406 15.22 -7.70 4.39
CA TYR A 406 14.31 -8.79 4.70
C TYR A 406 13.56 -9.19 3.43
N PHE A 407 13.53 -10.51 3.15
CA PHE A 407 12.68 -11.02 2.08
C PHE A 407 11.33 -11.45 2.64
N VAL A 408 10.28 -11.12 1.90
CA VAL A 408 8.90 -11.45 2.25
C VAL A 408 8.66 -12.95 2.08
N ASN A 409 7.99 -13.54 3.07
CA ASN A 409 7.44 -14.88 2.95
C ASN A 409 6.09 -14.80 2.20
N GLU A 410 6.10 -15.10 0.91
CA GLU A 410 4.94 -14.95 0.02
C GLU A 410 3.72 -15.75 0.46
N SER A 411 3.94 -16.88 1.16
CA SER A 411 2.84 -17.70 1.68
C SER A 411 2.11 -17.03 2.85
N ARG A 412 2.76 -16.07 3.52
CA ARG A 412 2.24 -15.39 4.71
C ARG A 412 1.78 -13.95 4.42
N PHE A 413 2.35 -13.31 3.42
CA PHE A 413 2.03 -11.94 3.06
C PHE A 413 1.95 -11.75 1.53
N PRO A 414 0.78 -12.02 0.93
CA PRO A 414 0.55 -11.67 -0.47
C PRO A 414 0.37 -10.15 -0.60
N PHE A 415 1.21 -9.52 -1.41
CA PHE A 415 1.15 -8.09 -1.71
C PHE A 415 1.28 -7.86 -3.22
N ALA A 416 0.72 -6.78 -3.73
CA ALA A 416 0.78 -6.52 -5.17
C ALA A 416 2.18 -6.11 -5.60
N GLU A 417 2.73 -6.82 -6.59
CA GLU A 417 4.06 -6.55 -7.16
C GLU A 417 4.21 -5.13 -7.73
N VAL A 418 3.10 -4.53 -8.11
CA VAL A 418 3.07 -3.20 -8.72
C VAL A 418 3.04 -2.07 -7.70
N PHE A 419 2.95 -2.38 -6.40
CA PHE A 419 2.94 -1.39 -5.33
C PHE A 419 4.24 -1.34 -4.57
N SER A 420 4.61 -0.13 -4.16
CA SER A 420 5.63 0.12 -3.15
C SER A 420 5.05 1.00 -2.05
N LEU A 421 5.46 0.74 -0.82
CA LEU A 421 5.21 1.59 0.34
C LEU A 421 6.54 2.09 0.88
N HIS A 422 6.69 3.39 0.96
CA HIS A 422 7.88 4.01 1.55
C HIS A 422 7.49 4.86 2.76
N CYS A 423 8.26 4.75 3.85
CA CYS A 423 8.08 5.56 5.05
C CYS A 423 9.39 6.25 5.44
N GLN A 424 9.32 7.57 5.61
CA GLN A 424 10.39 8.40 6.17
C GLN A 424 10.06 8.71 7.63
N GLY A 425 10.45 7.81 8.54
CA GLY A 425 10.00 7.86 9.92
C GLY A 425 8.47 7.88 10.01
N GLU A 426 7.95 8.50 11.06
CA GLU A 426 6.51 8.63 11.31
C GLU A 426 5.87 9.86 10.62
N LYS A 427 6.65 10.63 9.85
CA LYS A 427 6.21 11.95 9.38
C LYS A 427 5.70 11.94 7.96
N LYS A 428 6.26 11.07 7.11
CA LYS A 428 5.98 11.04 5.68
C LYS A 428 5.88 9.61 5.18
N ALA A 429 4.92 9.38 4.30
CA ALA A 429 4.80 8.10 3.63
C ALA A 429 4.33 8.29 2.19
N SER A 430 4.65 7.32 1.34
CA SER A 430 4.13 7.25 -0.03
C SER A 430 3.71 5.84 -0.39
N PHE A 431 2.65 5.76 -1.20
CA PHE A 431 2.39 4.61 -2.05
C PHE A 431 2.83 4.95 -3.47
N GLU A 432 3.57 4.05 -4.08
CA GLU A 432 3.98 4.17 -5.47
C GLU A 432 3.44 2.99 -6.27
N VAL A 433 3.02 3.27 -7.49
CA VAL A 433 2.51 2.27 -8.43
C VAL A 433 3.45 2.20 -9.61
N HIS A 434 3.94 1.01 -9.90
CA HIS A 434 4.89 0.74 -10.97
C HIS A 434 4.38 -0.43 -11.82
N ASP A 435 3.32 -0.20 -12.61
CA ASP A 435 2.78 -1.24 -13.50
C ASP A 435 3.38 -1.14 -14.90
N ARG A 436 4.29 -2.05 -15.19
CA ARG A 436 4.97 -2.14 -16.49
C ARG A 436 4.06 -2.59 -17.63
N VAL A 437 2.99 -3.31 -17.32
CA VAL A 437 2.06 -3.83 -18.33
C VAL A 437 1.13 -2.72 -18.82
N THR A 438 0.55 -1.97 -17.88
CA THR A 438 -0.35 -0.87 -18.20
C THR A 438 0.38 0.47 -18.39
N GLN A 439 1.70 0.51 -18.16
CA GLN A 439 2.51 1.72 -18.14
C GLN A 439 2.02 2.76 -17.13
N LEU A 440 1.38 2.30 -16.06
CA LEU A 440 0.91 3.14 -14.98
C LEU A 440 2.02 3.40 -13.98
N TYR A 441 2.43 4.64 -13.85
CA TYR A 441 3.37 5.13 -12.85
C TYR A 441 2.74 6.29 -12.11
N ALA A 442 2.58 6.13 -10.81
CA ALA A 442 2.00 7.17 -9.96
C ALA A 442 2.58 7.12 -8.54
N SER A 443 2.76 8.28 -7.94
CA SER A 443 3.11 8.39 -6.52
C SER A 443 2.01 9.14 -5.78
N ILE A 444 1.64 8.61 -4.63
CA ILE A 444 0.65 9.16 -3.71
C ILE A 444 1.37 9.46 -2.41
N LEU A 445 1.61 10.74 -2.17
CA LEU A 445 2.39 11.22 -1.04
C LEU A 445 1.44 11.78 0.03
N PHE A 446 1.70 11.49 1.29
CA PHE A 446 0.90 12.01 2.40
C PHE A 446 1.72 12.28 3.66
N GLU A 447 1.28 13.28 4.43
CA GLU A 447 1.93 13.78 5.65
C GLU A 447 0.98 13.82 6.85
N GLU A 448 -0.20 13.21 6.71
CA GLU A 448 -1.14 13.13 7.84
C GLU A 448 -0.58 12.20 8.93
N GLN A 449 -0.43 12.74 10.13
CA GLN A 449 0.37 12.14 11.19
C GLN A 449 -0.13 10.76 11.64
N SER A 450 -1.45 10.57 11.75
CA SER A 450 -2.00 9.29 12.20
C SER A 450 -1.81 8.19 11.17
N LEU A 451 -1.94 8.53 9.88
CA LEU A 451 -1.70 7.61 8.77
C LEU A 451 -0.21 7.25 8.65
N CYS A 452 0.66 8.25 8.65
CA CYS A 452 2.10 8.03 8.56
C CYS A 452 2.60 7.20 9.75
N GLY A 453 2.15 7.53 10.97
CA GLY A 453 2.50 6.77 12.17
C GLY A 453 2.01 5.32 12.13
N ALA A 454 0.79 5.08 11.62
CA ALA A 454 0.25 3.72 11.49
C ALA A 454 1.00 2.89 10.43
N LEU A 455 1.30 3.48 9.27
CA LEU A 455 2.07 2.82 8.20
C LEU A 455 3.51 2.54 8.63
N TYR A 456 4.13 3.48 9.33
CA TYR A 456 5.47 3.32 9.89
C TYR A 456 5.51 2.20 10.94
N ASP A 457 4.59 2.20 11.91
CA ASP A 457 4.46 1.14 12.92
C ASP A 457 4.26 -0.24 12.26
N PHE A 458 3.43 -0.31 11.23
CA PHE A 458 3.21 -1.55 10.49
C PHE A 458 4.50 -2.05 9.82
N ILE A 459 5.13 -1.23 8.98
CA ILE A 459 6.31 -1.65 8.20
C ILE A 459 7.50 -1.94 9.12
N GLN A 460 7.66 -1.16 10.19
CA GLN A 460 8.69 -1.38 11.22
C GLN A 460 8.51 -2.71 11.96
N SER A 461 7.26 -3.16 12.12
CA SER A 461 6.95 -4.41 12.81
C SER A 461 7.14 -5.66 11.96
N MET A 462 7.29 -5.54 10.63
CA MET A 462 7.39 -6.69 9.74
C MET A 462 8.60 -7.59 10.02
N PRO A 463 9.81 -7.06 10.31
CA PRO A 463 10.96 -7.88 10.68
C PRO A 463 10.73 -8.76 11.91
N ASP A 464 9.91 -8.27 12.82
CA ASP A 464 9.54 -8.98 14.06
C ASP A 464 8.31 -9.89 13.87
N GLY A 465 7.69 -9.93 12.70
CA GLY A 465 6.53 -10.73 12.36
C GLY A 465 6.88 -12.05 11.65
N GLU A 466 5.85 -12.80 11.31
CA GLU A 466 5.95 -14.01 10.51
C GLU A 466 5.95 -13.76 8.99
N TRP A 467 5.87 -12.50 8.58
CA TRP A 467 5.66 -12.10 7.18
C TRP A 467 6.95 -12.05 6.37
N VAL A 468 8.09 -12.07 7.04
CA VAL A 468 9.40 -12.03 6.40
C VAL A 468 10.31 -13.14 6.94
N TYR A 469 11.30 -13.52 6.15
CA TYR A 469 12.37 -14.41 6.59
C TYR A 469 13.27 -13.72 7.63
N SER A 470 14.02 -14.49 8.39
CA SER A 470 14.99 -13.95 9.33
C SER A 470 16.08 -13.15 8.60
N LYS A 471 16.84 -12.36 9.36
CA LYS A 471 17.96 -11.59 8.82
C LYS A 471 19.00 -12.49 8.17
N GLU A 472 19.30 -13.62 8.80
CA GLU A 472 20.27 -14.61 8.32
C GLU A 472 19.80 -15.30 7.02
N GLU A 473 18.53 -15.71 6.97
CA GLU A 473 17.91 -16.29 5.78
C GLU A 473 17.89 -15.27 4.62
N SER A 474 17.53 -14.03 4.91
CA SER A 474 17.49 -12.95 3.93
C SER A 474 18.87 -12.62 3.39
N LEU A 475 19.91 -12.63 4.25
CA LEU A 475 21.29 -12.44 3.81
C LEU A 475 21.74 -13.58 2.88
N ALA A 476 21.43 -14.84 3.24
CA ALA A 476 21.76 -16.00 2.41
C ALA A 476 21.09 -15.96 1.02
N ILE A 477 19.84 -15.43 0.93
CA ILE A 477 19.17 -15.20 -0.35
C ILE A 477 19.94 -14.16 -1.18
N LEU A 478 20.32 -13.04 -0.59
CA LEU A 478 21.08 -11.98 -1.29
C LEU A 478 22.44 -12.52 -1.78
N GLU A 479 23.17 -13.28 -0.95
CA GLU A 479 24.47 -13.85 -1.30
C GLU A 479 24.35 -14.83 -2.49
N ARG A 480 23.30 -15.66 -2.53
CA ARG A 480 23.02 -16.50 -3.70
C ARG A 480 22.73 -15.67 -4.95
N GLY A 481 22.01 -14.57 -4.82
CA GLY A 481 21.74 -13.62 -5.91
C GLY A 481 23.01 -12.97 -6.45
N VAL A 482 23.90 -12.52 -5.58
CA VAL A 482 25.21 -11.96 -5.95
C VAL A 482 26.06 -13.00 -6.68
N ALA A 483 26.20 -14.21 -6.14
CA ALA A 483 26.95 -15.30 -6.76
C ALA A 483 26.42 -15.67 -8.15
N ARG A 484 25.08 -15.69 -8.31
CA ARG A 484 24.44 -15.91 -9.62
C ARG A 484 24.80 -14.80 -10.62
N CYS A 485 24.79 -13.55 -10.17
CA CYS A 485 25.15 -12.41 -11.02
C CYS A 485 26.64 -12.46 -11.42
N GLU A 486 27.55 -12.88 -10.54
CA GLU A 486 28.96 -13.10 -10.84
C GLU A 486 29.16 -14.16 -11.94
N GLN A 487 28.42 -15.27 -11.87
CA GLN A 487 28.47 -16.32 -12.92
C GLN A 487 27.99 -15.77 -14.27
N LEU A 488 26.93 -14.95 -14.31
CA LEU A 488 26.46 -14.34 -15.55
C LEU A 488 27.51 -13.40 -16.18
N VAL A 489 28.22 -12.61 -15.37
CA VAL A 489 29.31 -11.75 -15.84
C VAL A 489 30.47 -12.56 -16.44
N LEU A 490 30.81 -13.70 -15.82
CA LEU A 490 31.85 -14.60 -16.35
C LEU A 490 31.47 -15.18 -17.71
N LEU A 491 30.24 -15.68 -17.84
CA LEU A 491 29.70 -16.24 -19.09
C LEU A 491 29.69 -15.20 -20.22
N ASP A 492 29.27 -13.97 -19.94
CA ASP A 492 29.27 -12.86 -20.91
C ASP A 492 30.68 -12.52 -21.37
N SER A 493 31.68 -12.59 -20.49
CA SER A 493 33.08 -12.34 -20.80
C SER A 493 33.69 -13.44 -21.66
N GLU A 494 33.31 -14.71 -21.46
CA GLU A 494 33.75 -15.85 -22.27
C GLU A 494 33.19 -15.76 -23.69
N HIS A 495 31.90 -15.44 -23.85
CA HIS A 495 31.26 -15.27 -25.17
C HIS A 495 31.84 -14.11 -25.98
N ARG A 496 32.28 -13.04 -25.32
CA ARG A 496 32.95 -11.91 -25.99
C ARG A 496 34.41 -12.21 -26.37
N SER A 497 35.03 -13.21 -25.76
CA SER A 497 36.43 -13.60 -26.03
C SER A 497 36.56 -14.67 -27.12
N GLU A 498 35.48 -15.34 -27.57
CA GLU A 498 35.51 -16.21 -28.72
C GLU A 498 35.58 -15.37 -30.00
N PRO A 499 36.69 -15.43 -30.81
CA PRO A 499 36.75 -14.70 -32.06
C PRO A 499 35.68 -15.27 -33.01
N SER A 500 34.89 -14.39 -33.62
CA SER A 500 33.96 -14.70 -34.70
C SER A 500 34.71 -15.46 -35.82
N GLN A 501 34.76 -16.78 -35.67
CA GLN A 501 35.10 -17.66 -36.78
C GLN A 501 33.84 -17.86 -37.63
N ALA A 502 33.50 -16.88 -38.44
CA ALA A 502 32.65 -17.15 -39.58
C ALA A 502 32.85 -16.11 -40.69
N VAL A 503 33.11 -16.66 -41.81
CA VAL A 503 33.04 -16.12 -43.17
C VAL A 503 34.36 -15.51 -43.71
N ALA A 504 35.29 -16.43 -43.96
CA ALA A 504 36.15 -16.37 -45.13
C ALA A 504 35.99 -17.71 -45.85
N ALA A 505 34.97 -17.83 -46.68
CA ALA A 505 34.89 -18.85 -47.70
C ALA A 505 33.97 -18.33 -48.81
N GLU A 506 34.61 -17.97 -49.92
CA GLU A 506 34.18 -17.86 -51.31
C GLU A 506 33.10 -16.85 -51.69
#